data_e216d0395d7cf312a816f6d2a668d61f
#
_entry.id   e216d0395d7cf312a816f6d2a668d61f
#
_cell.length_a   1.000
_cell.length_b   1.000
_cell.length_c   1.000
_cell.angle_alpha   90.00
_cell.angle_beta   90.00
_cell.angle_gamma   90.00
#
_symmetry.space_group_name_H-M   'P 1'
#
loop_
_entity.id
_entity.type
_entity.pdbx_description
1 polymer ?
#
loop_
_entity_poly.entity_id
_entity_poly.type
_entity_poly.pdbx_seq_one_letter_code
_entity_poly.pdbx_strand_id
1 'polypeptide(L)'
;TKGISLFIVPKFLVNADGSLGDRNAVSVGKVEEKMGIHGNATCVMNYDGATGWLLGDLHKGMKAMFTMMNEARLGVALQGYAVAEAAYQNALAYAKDRLQGRDVTGVKNPGGPADPLIVHPDIRRNLMEQKSFVEGARAWAYWSATLIDRAHTGDMAADGLIGLMTPVLKGFLTDKGFEMAVQA
;
A
#
# COMPACT_ATOMS: atom_id res chain seq x y z
N THR A 1 -11.07 25.24 -17.28
CA THR A 1 -11.59 24.81 -15.96
C THR A 1 -10.86 25.55 -14.86
N LYS A 2 -11.61 26.04 -13.86
CA LYS A 2 -11.03 26.78 -12.72
C LYS A 2 -10.51 25.87 -11.60
N GLY A 3 -10.68 24.55 -11.72
CA GLY A 3 -10.31 23.54 -10.74
C GLY A 3 -11.50 22.64 -10.34
N ILE A 4 -11.23 21.69 -9.44
CA ILE A 4 -12.20 20.72 -8.92
C ILE A 4 -12.66 21.18 -7.54
N SER A 5 -13.93 20.99 -7.23
CA SER A 5 -14.50 21.24 -5.89
C SER A 5 -14.85 19.92 -5.23
N LEU A 6 -14.77 19.88 -3.90
CA LEU A 6 -15.08 18.70 -3.09
C LEU A 6 -16.43 18.90 -2.42
N PHE A 7 -17.29 17.88 -2.43
CA PHE A 7 -18.61 17.89 -1.82
C PHE A 7 -18.81 16.70 -0.91
N ILE A 8 -19.48 16.89 0.19
CA ILE A 8 -20.03 15.80 1.03
C ILE A 8 -21.43 15.52 0.51
N VAL A 9 -21.67 14.28 0.09
CA VAL A 9 -22.97 13.82 -0.46
C VAL A 9 -23.41 12.59 0.34
N PRO A 10 -24.26 12.74 1.37
CA PRO A 10 -24.70 11.63 2.20
C PRO A 10 -25.73 10.75 1.46
N LYS A 11 -25.78 9.49 1.83
CA LYS A 11 -26.76 8.52 1.34
C LYS A 11 -28.19 8.85 1.80
N PHE A 12 -28.33 9.33 3.01
CA PHE A 12 -29.56 9.87 3.58
C PHE A 12 -29.29 11.30 4.03
N LEU A 13 -30.24 12.18 3.83
CA LEU A 13 -30.18 13.53 4.37
C LEU A 13 -30.18 13.45 5.90
N VAL A 14 -29.54 14.40 6.56
CA VAL A 14 -29.43 14.44 8.01
C VAL A 14 -30.37 15.53 8.53
N ASN A 15 -31.28 15.18 9.43
CA ASN A 15 -32.18 16.12 10.10
C ASN A 15 -31.42 16.99 11.11
N ALA A 16 -32.05 18.08 11.57
CA ALA A 16 -31.43 19.03 12.50
C ALA A 16 -31.05 18.39 13.85
N ASP A 17 -31.73 17.33 14.25
CA ASP A 17 -31.46 16.55 15.47
C ASP A 17 -30.40 15.43 15.27
N GLY A 18 -29.83 15.32 14.07
CA GLY A 18 -28.87 14.29 13.70
C GLY A 18 -29.47 12.95 13.29
N SER A 19 -30.80 12.79 13.29
CA SER A 19 -31.45 11.59 12.80
C SER A 19 -31.42 11.47 11.28
N LEU A 20 -31.62 10.26 10.75
CA LEU A 20 -31.70 10.02 9.32
C LEU A 20 -32.99 10.61 8.76
N GLY A 21 -32.87 11.45 7.76
CA GLY A 21 -33.96 12.00 6.96
C GLY A 21 -34.22 11.20 5.69
N ASP A 22 -34.70 11.87 4.65
CA ASP A 22 -35.03 11.27 3.37
C ASP A 22 -33.82 10.70 2.64
N ARG A 23 -34.07 9.68 1.81
CA ARG A 23 -33.06 9.12 0.92
C ARG A 23 -32.59 10.15 -0.09
N ASN A 24 -31.29 10.44 -0.13
CA ASN A 24 -30.71 11.28 -1.15
C ASN A 24 -30.65 10.59 -2.50
N ALA A 25 -30.67 11.36 -3.60
CA ALA A 25 -30.66 10.86 -4.98
C ALA A 25 -29.26 10.37 -5.41
N VAL A 26 -28.71 9.43 -4.62
CA VAL A 26 -27.42 8.76 -4.84
C VAL A 26 -27.64 7.27 -4.97
N SER A 27 -27.10 6.67 -6.04
CA SER A 27 -27.18 5.24 -6.27
C SER A 27 -25.88 4.65 -6.80
N VAL A 28 -25.70 3.35 -6.59
CA VAL A 28 -24.60 2.59 -7.17
C VAL A 28 -25.04 2.10 -8.55
N GLY A 29 -24.32 2.53 -9.59
CA GLY A 29 -24.56 2.06 -10.96
C GLY A 29 -23.89 0.74 -11.25
N LYS A 30 -22.67 0.53 -10.70
CA LYS A 30 -21.89 -0.69 -10.89
C LYS A 30 -20.91 -0.85 -9.73
N VAL A 31 -20.69 -2.09 -9.30
CA VAL A 31 -19.56 -2.46 -8.44
C VAL A 31 -18.45 -3.00 -9.31
N GLU A 32 -17.23 -2.49 -9.14
CA GLU A 32 -16.09 -2.92 -9.95
C GLU A 32 -15.56 -4.29 -9.49
N GLU A 33 -15.25 -5.16 -10.47
CA GLU A 33 -14.47 -6.37 -10.25
C GLU A 33 -12.98 -5.99 -10.20
N LYS A 34 -12.31 -6.38 -9.12
CA LYS A 34 -10.90 -6.05 -8.87
C LYS A 34 -10.06 -7.32 -8.77
N MET A 35 -8.73 -7.20 -8.94
CA MET A 35 -7.79 -8.32 -8.71
C MET A 35 -7.72 -8.75 -7.25
N GLY A 36 -7.99 -7.84 -6.31
CA GLY A 36 -7.94 -8.08 -4.88
C GLY A 36 -8.69 -7.02 -4.10
N ILE A 37 -8.59 -7.06 -2.76
CA ILE A 37 -9.27 -6.14 -1.83
C ILE A 37 -10.80 -6.13 -2.09
N HIS A 38 -11.37 -7.31 -2.25
CA HIS A 38 -12.79 -7.47 -2.60
C HIS A 38 -13.73 -6.99 -1.51
N GLY A 39 -13.30 -6.96 -0.25
CA GLY A 39 -14.07 -6.46 0.88
C GLY A 39 -14.27 -4.95 0.90
N ASN A 40 -13.54 -4.20 0.07
CA ASN A 40 -13.70 -2.76 -0.11
C ASN A 40 -14.34 -2.49 -1.47
N ALA A 41 -15.62 -2.13 -1.50
CA ALA A 41 -16.36 -1.90 -2.72
C ALA A 41 -15.87 -0.63 -3.44
N THR A 42 -15.46 -0.78 -4.69
CA THR A 42 -15.21 0.32 -5.62
C THR A 42 -16.41 0.40 -6.55
N CYS A 43 -17.06 1.54 -6.64
CA CYS A 43 -18.34 1.68 -7.32
C CYS A 43 -18.35 2.84 -8.31
N VAL A 44 -19.09 2.66 -9.40
CA VAL A 44 -19.58 3.77 -10.22
C VAL A 44 -20.78 4.37 -9.50
N MET A 45 -20.70 5.65 -9.18
CA MET A 45 -21.76 6.36 -8.45
C MET A 45 -22.58 7.25 -9.38
N ASN A 46 -23.90 7.19 -9.25
CA ASN A 46 -24.84 8.07 -9.95
C ASN A 46 -25.40 9.10 -8.98
N TYR A 47 -25.48 10.36 -9.43
CA TYR A 47 -25.98 11.50 -8.67
C TYR A 47 -27.07 12.20 -9.48
N ASP A 48 -28.31 11.75 -9.32
CA ASP A 48 -29.46 12.23 -10.13
C ASP A 48 -30.21 13.35 -9.39
N GLY A 49 -29.58 14.53 -9.31
CA GLY A 49 -30.11 15.65 -8.54
C GLY A 49 -29.85 15.52 -7.04
N ALA A 50 -28.82 14.79 -6.65
CA ALA A 50 -28.43 14.61 -5.24
C ALA A 50 -28.04 15.94 -4.57
N THR A 51 -28.47 16.10 -3.32
CA THR A 51 -28.04 17.22 -2.46
C THR A 51 -26.66 16.94 -1.90
N GLY A 52 -25.76 17.92 -2.01
CA GLY A 52 -24.41 17.87 -1.45
C GLY A 52 -23.99 19.22 -0.92
N TRP A 53 -23.03 19.21 0.02
CA TRP A 53 -22.46 20.40 0.65
C TRP A 53 -21.01 20.57 0.22
N LEU A 54 -20.67 21.78 -0.20
CA LEU A 54 -19.30 22.15 -0.57
C LEU A 54 -18.38 21.98 0.66
N LEU A 55 -17.29 21.24 0.52
CA LEU A 55 -16.24 21.12 1.51
C LEU A 55 -15.05 21.99 1.12
N GLY A 56 -14.76 22.99 1.96
CA GLY A 56 -13.73 23.99 1.68
C GLY A 56 -14.14 25.00 0.59
N ASP A 57 -13.18 25.55 -0.11
CA ASP A 57 -13.41 26.58 -1.14
C ASP A 57 -13.73 25.98 -2.49
N LEU A 58 -14.54 26.70 -3.26
CA LEU A 58 -14.84 26.38 -4.65
C LEU A 58 -13.55 26.33 -5.48
N HIS A 59 -13.39 25.29 -6.28
CA HIS A 59 -12.21 25.03 -7.11
C HIS A 59 -10.92 24.70 -6.35
N LYS A 60 -10.99 24.42 -5.03
CA LYS A 60 -9.86 24.04 -4.17
C LYS A 60 -9.95 22.62 -3.62
N GLY A 61 -10.87 21.80 -4.13
CA GLY A 61 -11.13 20.45 -3.64
C GLY A 61 -9.93 19.51 -3.71
N MET A 62 -9.05 19.69 -4.71
CA MET A 62 -7.81 18.92 -4.79
C MET A 62 -6.89 19.16 -3.59
N LYS A 63 -6.77 20.41 -3.13
CA LYS A 63 -5.97 20.73 -1.93
C LYS A 63 -6.51 20.00 -0.70
N ALA A 64 -7.82 19.98 -0.51
CA ALA A 64 -8.46 19.28 0.60
C ALA A 64 -8.26 17.75 0.49
N MET A 65 -8.39 17.18 -0.72
CA MET A 65 -8.22 15.75 -0.96
C MET A 65 -6.77 15.28 -0.72
N PHE A 66 -5.77 16.11 -0.99
CA PHE A 66 -4.36 15.76 -0.76
C PHE A 66 -4.01 15.56 0.71
N THR A 67 -4.77 16.11 1.65
CA THR A 67 -4.62 15.80 3.08
C THR A 67 -4.76 14.30 3.32
N MET A 68 -5.83 13.68 2.81
CA MET A 68 -6.04 12.22 2.89
C MET A 68 -5.04 11.45 2.03
N MET A 69 -4.78 11.91 0.80
CA MET A 69 -3.94 11.16 -0.15
C MET A 69 -2.49 11.04 0.31
N ASN A 70 -1.95 12.02 1.01
CA ASN A 70 -0.57 11.96 1.50
C ASN A 70 -0.42 10.89 2.58
N GLU A 71 -1.37 10.77 3.49
CA GLU A 71 -1.40 9.68 4.48
C GLU A 71 -1.60 8.31 3.82
N ALA A 72 -2.53 8.22 2.88
CA ALA A 72 -2.80 6.98 2.15
C ALA A 72 -1.58 6.47 1.36
N ARG A 73 -0.74 7.36 0.84
CA ARG A 73 0.49 6.97 0.11
C ARG A 73 1.47 6.22 0.98
N LEU A 74 1.67 6.64 2.24
CA LEU A 74 2.51 5.88 3.18
C LEU A 74 1.90 4.50 3.45
N GLY A 75 0.59 4.42 3.71
CA GLY A 75 -0.11 3.15 3.91
C GLY A 75 0.04 2.18 2.74
N VAL A 76 -0.07 2.69 1.50
CA VAL A 76 0.14 1.86 0.29
C VAL A 76 1.60 1.46 0.11
N ALA A 77 2.56 2.31 0.48
CA ALA A 77 3.98 1.94 0.49
C ALA A 77 4.26 0.80 1.49
N LEU A 78 3.67 0.89 2.70
CA LEU A 78 3.71 -0.17 3.71
C LEU A 78 3.13 -1.48 3.18
N GLN A 79 2.00 -1.44 2.47
CA GLN A 79 1.41 -2.62 1.83
C GLN A 79 2.39 -3.27 0.85
N GLY A 80 3.09 -2.49 0.03
CA GLY A 80 4.06 -2.99 -0.94
C GLY A 80 5.16 -3.83 -0.28
N TYR A 81 5.84 -3.30 0.73
CA TYR A 81 6.90 -4.07 1.39
C TYR A 81 6.36 -5.19 2.28
N ALA A 82 5.17 -5.04 2.90
CA ALA A 82 4.60 -6.09 3.75
C ALA A 82 4.24 -7.34 2.95
N VAL A 83 3.75 -7.19 1.72
CA VAL A 83 3.52 -8.31 0.81
C VAL A 83 4.84 -8.98 0.43
N ALA A 84 5.89 -8.20 0.13
CA ALA A 84 7.22 -8.72 -0.14
C ALA A 84 7.83 -9.46 1.07
N GLU A 85 7.64 -8.93 2.27
CA GLU A 85 8.07 -9.59 3.52
C GLU A 85 7.39 -10.94 3.71
N ALA A 86 6.07 -11.00 3.53
CA ALA A 86 5.32 -12.25 3.62
C ALA A 86 5.80 -13.27 2.57
N ALA A 87 6.03 -12.83 1.34
CA ALA A 87 6.57 -13.66 0.27
C ALA A 87 7.96 -14.19 0.62
N TYR A 88 8.88 -13.32 1.08
CA TYR A 88 10.22 -13.70 1.51
C TYR A 88 10.21 -14.74 2.63
N GLN A 89 9.39 -14.55 3.67
CA GLN A 89 9.33 -15.50 4.79
C GLN A 89 8.85 -16.88 4.33
N ASN A 90 7.85 -16.94 3.45
CA ASN A 90 7.37 -18.20 2.87
C ASN A 90 8.43 -18.84 1.97
N ALA A 91 9.08 -18.08 1.10
CA ALA A 91 10.16 -18.57 0.24
C ALA A 91 11.33 -19.11 1.06
N LEU A 92 11.73 -18.41 2.13
CA LEU A 92 12.80 -18.85 3.02
C LEU A 92 12.46 -20.17 3.73
N ALA A 93 11.23 -20.31 4.24
CA ALA A 93 10.76 -21.52 4.89
C ALA A 93 10.76 -22.68 3.89
N TYR A 94 10.21 -22.48 2.71
CA TYR A 94 10.18 -23.47 1.65
C TYR A 94 11.58 -23.89 1.18
N ALA A 95 12.49 -22.93 0.99
CA ALA A 95 13.86 -23.22 0.55
C ALA A 95 14.67 -24.01 1.58
N LYS A 96 14.35 -23.91 2.87
CA LYS A 96 14.96 -24.73 3.94
C LYS A 96 14.42 -26.16 3.96
N ASP A 97 13.17 -26.36 3.65
CA ASP A 97 12.47 -27.65 3.75
C ASP A 97 12.56 -28.47 2.44
N ARG A 98 12.40 -27.82 1.30
CA ARG A 98 12.37 -28.48 -0.01
C ARG A 98 13.74 -29.04 -0.38
N LEU A 99 13.80 -30.34 -0.64
CA LEU A 99 15.00 -31.05 -1.12
C LEU A 99 14.95 -31.18 -2.64
N GLN A 100 16.01 -30.72 -3.34
CA GLN A 100 16.12 -30.85 -4.78
C GLN A 100 17.58 -30.65 -5.26
N GLY A 101 18.08 -31.57 -6.05
CA GLY A 101 19.44 -31.50 -6.60
C GLY A 101 20.54 -31.65 -5.56
N ARG A 102 21.76 -31.27 -5.93
CA ARG A 102 22.95 -31.25 -5.08
C ARG A 102 23.68 -29.92 -5.26
N ASP A 103 24.28 -29.42 -4.20
CA ASP A 103 25.09 -28.21 -4.26
C ASP A 103 26.29 -28.40 -5.20
N VAL A 104 26.58 -27.37 -5.99
CA VAL A 104 27.71 -27.38 -6.95
C VAL A 104 29.08 -27.49 -6.29
N THR A 105 29.19 -27.17 -4.98
CA THR A 105 30.43 -27.29 -4.19
C THR A 105 30.53 -28.59 -3.41
N GLY A 106 29.58 -29.52 -3.63
CA GLY A 106 29.52 -30.82 -2.98
C GLY A 106 28.29 -31.00 -2.08
N VAL A 107 27.98 -32.28 -1.81
CA VAL A 107 26.78 -32.71 -1.06
C VAL A 107 26.73 -32.04 0.33
N LYS A 108 25.61 -31.42 0.66
CA LYS A 108 25.35 -30.78 1.95
C LYS A 108 24.46 -31.62 2.88
N ASN A 109 23.68 -32.55 2.29
CA ASN A 109 22.86 -33.50 3.03
C ASN A 109 23.22 -34.94 2.64
N PRO A 110 24.34 -35.51 3.15
CA PRO A 110 24.84 -36.82 2.74
C PRO A 110 23.86 -37.97 3.04
N GLY A 111 23.06 -37.84 4.10
CA GLY A 111 22.09 -38.84 4.50
C GLY A 111 20.74 -38.75 3.80
N GLY A 112 20.51 -37.71 3.01
CA GLY A 112 19.23 -37.48 2.31
C GLY A 112 19.29 -37.75 0.81
N PRO A 113 18.12 -37.83 0.16
CA PRO A 113 18.02 -38.05 -1.27
C PRO A 113 18.50 -36.85 -2.11
N ALA A 114 18.47 -35.66 -1.56
CA ALA A 114 18.88 -34.39 -2.18
C ALA A 114 19.30 -33.36 -1.12
N ASP A 115 19.84 -32.24 -1.56
CA ASP A 115 20.16 -31.11 -0.69
C ASP A 115 18.95 -30.13 -0.61
N PRO A 116 18.80 -29.37 0.48
CA PRO A 116 17.76 -28.33 0.57
C PRO A 116 18.04 -27.19 -0.40
N LEU A 117 16.98 -26.56 -0.95
CA LEU A 117 17.11 -25.50 -1.94
C LEU A 117 17.97 -24.33 -1.49
N ILE A 118 17.96 -24.02 -0.20
CA ILE A 118 18.70 -22.89 0.38
C ILE A 118 20.22 -22.96 0.18
N VAL A 119 20.78 -24.14 -0.14
CA VAL A 119 22.22 -24.26 -0.38
C VAL A 119 22.62 -23.83 -1.80
N HIS A 120 21.69 -23.82 -2.75
CA HIS A 120 21.96 -23.45 -4.13
C HIS A 120 22.26 -21.96 -4.27
N PRO A 121 23.34 -21.57 -4.98
CA PRO A 121 23.79 -20.18 -5.05
C PRO A 121 22.73 -19.20 -5.57
N ASP A 122 21.95 -19.60 -6.58
CA ASP A 122 20.93 -18.73 -7.17
C ASP A 122 19.75 -18.50 -6.22
N ILE A 123 19.30 -19.55 -5.54
CA ILE A 123 18.26 -19.42 -4.50
C ILE A 123 18.74 -18.51 -3.36
N ARG A 124 20.00 -18.65 -2.94
CA ARG A 124 20.59 -17.78 -1.92
C ARG A 124 20.64 -16.32 -2.38
N ARG A 125 21.00 -16.07 -3.64
CA ARG A 125 21.00 -14.72 -4.22
C ARG A 125 19.60 -14.11 -4.16
N ASN A 126 18.58 -14.84 -4.64
CA ASN A 126 17.19 -14.39 -4.62
C ASN A 126 16.70 -14.08 -3.21
N LEU A 127 16.96 -14.96 -2.25
CA LEU A 127 16.60 -14.73 -0.85
C LEU A 127 17.34 -13.54 -0.22
N MET A 128 18.59 -13.31 -0.59
CA MET A 128 19.36 -12.15 -0.10
C MET A 128 18.85 -10.84 -0.69
N GLU A 129 18.48 -10.81 -1.97
CA GLU A 129 17.86 -9.64 -2.60
C GLU A 129 16.54 -9.29 -1.92
N GLN A 130 15.66 -10.28 -1.72
CA GLN A 130 14.39 -10.10 -0.99
C GLN A 130 14.63 -9.60 0.43
N LYS A 131 15.52 -10.24 1.18
CA LYS A 131 15.86 -9.85 2.56
C LYS A 131 16.37 -8.41 2.62
N SER A 132 17.30 -8.04 1.75
CA SER A 132 17.87 -6.71 1.71
C SER A 132 16.81 -5.65 1.42
N PHE A 133 15.89 -5.96 0.48
CA PHE A 133 14.79 -5.07 0.17
C PHE A 133 13.84 -4.88 1.36
N VAL A 134 13.34 -5.96 1.97
CA VAL A 134 12.32 -5.84 3.02
C VAL A 134 12.88 -5.19 4.30
N GLU A 135 14.14 -5.43 4.67
CA GLU A 135 14.79 -4.78 5.80
C GLU A 135 15.03 -3.29 5.55
N GLY A 136 15.54 -2.94 4.36
CA GLY A 136 15.73 -1.55 3.94
C GLY A 136 14.42 -0.78 3.81
N ALA A 137 13.40 -1.41 3.21
CA ALA A 137 12.06 -0.86 3.06
C ALA A 137 11.39 -0.57 4.41
N ARG A 138 11.53 -1.49 5.36
CA ARG A 138 11.04 -1.31 6.73
C ARG A 138 11.70 -0.12 7.42
N ALA A 139 13.03 -0.06 7.38
CA ALA A 139 13.78 1.04 7.97
C ALA A 139 13.36 2.39 7.37
N TRP A 140 13.22 2.45 6.04
CA TRP A 140 12.80 3.67 5.34
C TRP A 140 11.36 4.07 5.66
N ALA A 141 10.44 3.12 5.72
CA ALA A 141 9.05 3.39 6.07
C ALA A 141 8.91 3.94 7.51
N TYR A 142 9.58 3.35 8.49
CA TYR A 142 9.58 3.84 9.86
C TYR A 142 10.25 5.21 10.00
N TRP A 143 11.38 5.42 9.34
CA TRP A 143 12.00 6.74 9.31
C TRP A 143 11.06 7.79 8.72
N SER A 144 10.37 7.49 7.63
CA SER A 144 9.37 8.38 7.03
C SER A 144 8.20 8.67 7.97
N ALA A 145 7.75 7.68 8.73
CA ALA A 145 6.73 7.88 9.77
C ALA A 145 7.21 8.86 10.85
N THR A 146 8.47 8.77 11.29
CA THR A 146 9.01 9.75 12.26
C THR A 146 9.08 11.18 11.70
N LEU A 147 9.28 11.34 10.39
CA LEU A 147 9.22 12.66 9.75
C LEU A 147 7.80 13.23 9.78
N ILE A 148 6.76 12.39 9.61
CA ILE A 148 5.36 12.81 9.73
C ILE A 148 5.07 13.28 11.16
N ASP A 149 5.49 12.52 12.18
CA ASP A 149 5.31 12.92 13.57
C ASP A 149 5.98 14.26 13.89
N ARG A 150 7.21 14.47 13.40
CA ARG A 150 7.93 15.74 13.54
C ARG A 150 7.25 16.88 12.81
N ALA A 151 6.76 16.67 11.59
CA ALA A 151 6.01 17.66 10.83
C ALA A 151 4.75 18.10 11.58
N HIS A 152 4.01 17.17 12.19
CA HIS A 152 2.84 17.46 13.00
C HIS A 152 3.16 18.29 14.26
N THR A 153 4.38 18.25 14.76
CA THR A 153 4.85 19.08 15.88
C THR A 153 5.46 20.42 15.44
N GLY A 154 5.38 20.75 14.15
CA GLY A 154 5.81 22.05 13.61
C GLY A 154 7.22 22.08 13.02
N ASP A 155 7.88 20.94 12.83
CA ASP A 155 9.18 20.85 12.17
C ASP A 155 9.02 21.04 10.66
N MET A 156 9.25 22.26 10.18
CA MET A 156 9.12 22.64 8.76
C MET A 156 10.12 21.91 7.84
N ALA A 157 11.28 21.53 8.35
CA ALA A 157 12.26 20.77 7.56
C ALA A 157 11.77 19.33 7.36
N ALA A 158 11.20 18.72 8.38
CA ALA A 158 10.57 17.41 8.29
C ALA A 158 9.35 17.44 7.36
N ASP A 159 8.51 18.48 7.42
CA ASP A 159 7.36 18.65 6.53
C ASP A 159 7.78 18.73 5.05
N GLY A 160 8.76 19.56 4.73
CA GLY A 160 9.29 19.66 3.37
C GLY A 160 9.91 18.35 2.87
N LEU A 161 10.64 17.65 3.74
CA LEU A 161 11.29 16.39 3.38
C LEU A 161 10.27 15.26 3.16
N ILE A 162 9.29 15.09 4.04
CA ILE A 162 8.27 14.04 3.87
C ILE A 162 7.36 14.32 2.67
N GLY A 163 7.08 15.59 2.37
CA GLY A 163 6.36 15.97 1.15
C GLY A 163 7.05 15.49 -0.12
N LEU A 164 8.39 15.59 -0.18
CA LEU A 164 9.21 15.07 -1.27
C LEU A 164 9.28 13.53 -1.26
N MET A 165 9.45 12.93 -0.09
CA MET A 165 9.71 11.49 0.05
C MET A 165 8.46 10.63 -0.19
N THR A 166 7.28 11.10 0.16
CA THR A 166 6.04 10.33 0.10
C THR A 166 5.75 9.71 -1.29
N PRO A 167 5.78 10.46 -2.41
CA PRO A 167 5.56 9.87 -3.72
C PRO A 167 6.67 8.90 -4.14
N VAL A 168 7.93 9.18 -3.77
CA VAL A 168 9.08 8.31 -4.07
C VAL A 168 8.96 6.99 -3.30
N LEU A 169 8.67 7.07 -2.00
CA LEU A 169 8.48 5.92 -1.14
C LEU A 169 7.36 5.01 -1.68
N LYS A 170 6.19 5.62 -1.98
CA LYS A 170 5.05 4.86 -2.52
C LYS A 170 5.42 4.18 -3.84
N GLY A 171 5.98 4.90 -4.80
CA GLY A 171 6.36 4.35 -6.10
C GLY A 171 7.38 3.21 -5.95
N PHE A 172 8.48 3.47 -5.28
CA PHE A 172 9.56 2.50 -5.14
C PHE A 172 9.13 1.22 -4.38
N LEU A 173 8.46 1.36 -3.23
CA LEU A 173 8.10 0.20 -2.41
C LEU A 173 7.00 -0.66 -3.04
N THR A 174 6.08 -0.08 -3.81
CA THR A 174 5.06 -0.87 -4.50
C THR A 174 5.64 -1.60 -5.71
N ASP A 175 6.46 -0.95 -6.53
CA ASP A 175 7.07 -1.57 -7.71
C ASP A 175 8.04 -2.68 -7.30
N LYS A 176 8.97 -2.38 -6.40
CA LYS A 176 9.92 -3.38 -5.90
C LYS A 176 9.26 -4.47 -5.06
N GLY A 177 8.22 -4.14 -4.31
CA GLY A 177 7.44 -5.12 -3.56
C GLY A 177 6.82 -6.17 -4.46
N PHE A 178 6.29 -5.76 -5.61
CA PHE A 178 5.78 -6.68 -6.62
C PHE A 178 6.91 -7.56 -7.21
N GLU A 179 8.03 -6.96 -7.61
CA GLU A 179 9.17 -7.71 -8.13
C GLU A 179 9.66 -8.78 -7.13
N MET A 180 9.79 -8.42 -5.85
CA MET A 180 10.22 -9.35 -4.80
C MET A 180 9.21 -10.48 -4.57
N ALA A 181 7.91 -10.18 -4.65
CA ALA A 181 6.87 -11.19 -4.54
C ALA A 181 6.84 -12.17 -5.73
N VAL A 182 7.20 -11.71 -6.92
CA VAL A 182 7.34 -12.58 -8.12
C VAL A 182 8.60 -13.46 -8.03
N GLN A 183 9.66 -12.94 -7.39
CA GLN A 183 10.92 -13.66 -7.23
C GLN A 183 10.86 -14.75 -6.14
N ALA A 184 9.94 -14.63 -5.19
CA ALA A 184 9.75 -15.56 -4.08
C ALA A 184 9.11 -16.87 -4.53
#